data_a4bacd5a79ec51de80354734da56fdab
#
_entry.id   a4bacd5a79ec51de80354734da56fdab
#
_cell.length_a   1.000
_cell.length_b   1.000
_cell.length_c   1.000
_cell.angle_alpha   90.00
_cell.angle_beta   90.00
_cell.angle_gamma   90.00
#
_symmetry.space_group_name_H-M   'P 1'
#
loop_
_entity.id
_entity.type
_entity.pdbx_description
1 polymer ?
#
loop_
_entity_poly.entity_id
_entity_poly.type
_entity_poly.pdbx_seq_one_letter_code
_entity_poly.pdbx_strand_id
1 'polypeptide(L)'
;MEKLRTGIIGCGKVGDFHAKVYAELPQSEFVAVCDADSARAEAFASRYGVKAYTDVATMCRDARLDVVSICTPHPLHASPAVAAADCGCNVLVEKPLASSLEDCDAIIAAEKRNHVTVGTMVQRRFYRPCMRIHKAIEDGKLGRPVLDGLVDAGLARRGLL
;
A
#
# COMPACT_ATOMS: atom_id res chain seq x y z
N MET A 1 4.28 -18.98 -13.87
CA MET A 1 3.54 -17.72 -13.93
C MET A 1 4.53 -16.62 -14.20
N GLU A 2 4.22 -15.71 -15.09
CA GLU A 2 5.00 -14.49 -15.30
C GLU A 2 4.96 -13.65 -14.02
N LYS A 3 6.11 -13.03 -13.66
CA LYS A 3 6.18 -12.18 -12.47
C LYS A 3 5.58 -10.82 -12.77
N LEU A 4 4.91 -10.24 -11.81
CA LEU A 4 4.43 -8.87 -11.88
C LEU A 4 5.59 -7.90 -11.65
N ARG A 5 5.73 -6.91 -12.50
CA ARG A 5 6.71 -5.83 -12.34
C ARG A 5 6.19 -4.84 -11.31
N THR A 6 6.89 -4.75 -10.18
CA THR A 6 6.42 -4.00 -9.03
C THR A 6 7.28 -2.77 -8.76
N GLY A 7 6.64 -1.72 -8.24
CA GLY A 7 7.28 -0.48 -7.86
C GLY A 7 6.79 0.07 -6.52
N ILE A 8 7.56 0.99 -5.94
CA ILE A 8 7.22 1.68 -4.69
C ILE A 8 7.27 3.18 -4.89
N ILE A 9 6.28 3.88 -4.37
CA ILE A 9 6.20 5.33 -4.34
C ILE A 9 6.21 5.77 -2.88
N GLY A 10 7.28 6.48 -2.49
CA GLY A 10 7.59 6.84 -1.12
C GLY A 10 8.67 5.96 -0.50
N CYS A 11 9.92 6.44 -0.52
CA CYS A 11 11.11 5.73 -0.07
C CYS A 11 11.39 5.94 1.43
N GLY A 12 10.34 6.03 2.24
CA GLY A 12 10.41 6.13 3.70
C GLY A 12 10.44 4.76 4.39
N LYS A 13 10.26 4.77 5.73
CA LYS A 13 10.24 3.55 6.56
C LYS A 13 9.17 2.55 6.12
N VAL A 14 7.98 3.02 5.74
CA VAL A 14 6.89 2.15 5.29
C VAL A 14 7.22 1.55 3.92
N GLY A 15 7.76 2.34 3.01
CA GLY A 15 8.26 1.84 1.72
C GLY A 15 9.31 0.73 1.88
N ASP A 16 10.19 0.83 2.88
CA ASP A 16 11.19 -0.21 3.17
C ASP A 16 10.56 -1.55 3.59
N PHE A 17 9.43 -1.53 4.32
CA PHE A 17 8.69 -2.76 4.62
C PHE A 17 8.10 -3.40 3.36
N HIS A 18 7.51 -2.61 2.47
CA HIS A 18 6.98 -3.10 1.19
C HIS A 18 8.10 -3.60 0.28
N ALA A 19 9.24 -2.90 0.22
CA ALA A 19 10.38 -3.29 -0.60
C ALA A 19 10.94 -4.66 -0.21
N LYS A 20 11.07 -4.93 1.09
CA LYS A 20 11.49 -6.26 1.59
C LYS A 20 10.55 -7.35 1.12
N VAL A 21 9.24 -7.10 1.20
CA VAL A 21 8.23 -8.06 0.75
C VAL A 21 8.33 -8.26 -0.77
N TYR A 22 8.41 -7.21 -1.57
CA TYR A 22 8.53 -7.32 -3.02
C TYR A 22 9.81 -8.03 -3.46
N ALA A 23 10.92 -7.80 -2.76
CA ALA A 23 12.20 -8.48 -3.04
C ALA A 23 12.16 -10.00 -2.76
N GLU A 24 11.33 -10.43 -1.79
CA GLU A 24 11.23 -11.82 -1.38
C GLU A 24 10.07 -12.57 -2.05
N LEU A 25 9.06 -11.85 -2.54
CA LEU A 25 7.83 -12.45 -3.09
C LEU A 25 8.10 -13.11 -4.45
N PRO A 26 7.90 -14.43 -4.61
CA PRO A 26 8.20 -15.13 -5.86
C PRO A 26 7.43 -14.60 -7.08
N GLN A 27 6.25 -14.00 -6.87
CA GLN A 27 5.41 -13.42 -7.92
C GLN A 27 5.82 -12.00 -8.31
N SER A 28 6.75 -11.38 -7.59
CA SER A 28 7.21 -10.00 -7.81
C SER A 28 8.53 -9.98 -8.55
N GLU A 29 8.64 -9.07 -9.52
CA GLU A 29 9.88 -8.52 -10.04
C GLU A 29 9.97 -7.07 -9.59
N PHE A 30 10.64 -6.83 -8.46
CA PHE A 30 10.80 -5.49 -7.91
C PHE A 30 11.82 -4.70 -8.74
N VAL A 31 11.39 -3.64 -9.45
CA VAL A 31 12.20 -3.01 -10.49
C VAL A 31 12.40 -1.51 -10.33
N ALA A 32 11.55 -0.81 -9.57
CA ALA A 32 11.60 0.66 -9.53
C ALA A 32 11.10 1.24 -8.20
N VAL A 33 11.63 2.42 -7.87
CA VAL A 33 11.17 3.24 -6.74
C VAL A 33 11.05 4.71 -7.16
N CYS A 34 10.14 5.44 -6.53
CA CYS A 34 9.93 6.87 -6.74
C CYS A 34 9.83 7.61 -5.40
N ASP A 35 10.52 8.72 -5.31
CA ASP A 35 10.37 9.69 -4.21
C ASP A 35 10.58 11.10 -4.75
N ALA A 36 9.89 12.09 -4.22
CA ALA A 36 10.09 13.49 -4.59
C ALA A 36 11.51 14.00 -4.28
N ASP A 37 12.16 13.38 -3.30
CA ASP A 37 13.57 13.61 -2.96
C ASP A 37 14.45 12.62 -3.75
N SER A 38 15.19 13.12 -4.73
CA SER A 38 16.04 12.31 -5.61
C SER A 38 17.12 11.56 -4.83
N ALA A 39 17.75 12.20 -3.84
CA ALA A 39 18.79 11.58 -3.04
C ALA A 39 18.25 10.39 -2.22
N ARG A 40 17.00 10.52 -1.71
CA ARG A 40 16.31 9.44 -1.01
C ARG A 40 15.94 8.31 -1.96
N ALA A 41 15.42 8.63 -3.15
CA ALA A 41 15.10 7.64 -4.18
C ALA A 41 16.35 6.85 -4.60
N GLU A 42 17.47 7.52 -4.86
CA GLU A 42 18.75 6.91 -5.26
C GLU A 42 19.33 6.00 -4.16
N ALA A 43 19.36 6.50 -2.91
CA ALA A 43 19.85 5.72 -1.77
C ALA A 43 19.00 4.46 -1.54
N PHE A 44 17.68 4.59 -1.72
CA PHE A 44 16.76 3.46 -1.60
C PHE A 44 16.94 2.47 -2.75
N ALA A 45 17.02 2.96 -3.98
CA ALA A 45 17.20 2.15 -5.19
C ALA A 45 18.53 1.36 -5.13
N SER A 46 19.61 1.98 -4.71
CA SER A 46 20.92 1.33 -4.55
C SER A 46 20.86 0.15 -3.58
N ARG A 47 20.07 0.26 -2.52
CA ARG A 47 19.94 -0.80 -1.50
C ARG A 47 19.26 -2.06 -2.04
N TYR A 48 18.33 -1.90 -2.98
CA TYR A 48 17.53 -2.99 -3.55
C TYR A 48 17.94 -3.37 -4.97
N GLY A 49 18.90 -2.68 -5.58
CA GLY A 49 19.35 -2.94 -6.96
C GLY A 49 18.28 -2.60 -8.02
N VAL A 50 17.44 -1.57 -7.77
CA VAL A 50 16.33 -1.15 -8.63
C VAL A 50 16.57 0.26 -9.20
N LYS A 51 15.72 0.73 -10.11
CA LYS A 51 15.82 2.08 -10.68
C LYS A 51 15.15 3.13 -9.80
N ALA A 52 15.79 4.30 -9.67
CA ALA A 52 15.25 5.46 -8.98
C ALA A 52 14.54 6.42 -9.96
N TYR A 53 13.44 7.00 -9.50
CA TYR A 53 12.67 8.01 -10.22
C TYR A 53 12.19 9.09 -9.26
N THR A 54 11.88 10.28 -9.80
CA THR A 54 11.25 11.38 -9.05
C THR A 54 9.86 11.73 -9.58
N ASP A 55 9.47 11.16 -10.70
CA ASP A 55 8.15 11.32 -11.31
C ASP A 55 7.45 9.96 -11.47
N VAL A 56 6.23 9.88 -10.95
CA VAL A 56 5.45 8.63 -10.91
C VAL A 56 5.09 8.13 -12.29
N ALA A 57 4.61 9.01 -13.16
CA ALA A 57 4.16 8.62 -14.50
C ALA A 57 5.33 8.13 -15.36
N THR A 58 6.48 8.77 -15.25
CA THR A 58 7.72 8.33 -15.91
C THR A 58 8.14 6.97 -15.39
N MET A 59 8.15 6.77 -14.07
CA MET A 59 8.47 5.46 -13.48
C MET A 59 7.55 4.36 -14.00
N CYS A 60 6.24 4.58 -13.97
CA CYS A 60 5.26 3.56 -14.38
C CYS A 60 5.47 3.14 -15.84
N ARG A 61 5.68 4.11 -16.75
CA ARG A 61 5.89 3.84 -18.18
C ARG A 61 7.24 3.19 -18.47
N ASP A 62 8.33 3.78 -17.97
CA ASP A 62 9.69 3.32 -18.29
C ASP A 62 9.99 1.96 -17.70
N ALA A 63 9.54 1.71 -16.47
CA ALA A 63 9.70 0.44 -15.80
C ALA A 63 8.60 -0.58 -16.19
N ARG A 64 7.59 -0.19 -16.97
CA ARG A 64 6.45 -1.04 -17.38
C ARG A 64 5.84 -1.76 -16.18
N LEU A 65 5.40 -0.97 -15.20
CA LEU A 65 4.93 -1.52 -13.93
C LEU A 65 3.51 -2.09 -14.07
N ASP A 66 3.29 -3.25 -13.47
CA ASP A 66 1.97 -3.87 -13.32
C ASP A 66 1.30 -3.44 -12.02
N VAL A 67 2.10 -3.25 -10.97
CA VAL A 67 1.61 -2.92 -9.62
C VAL A 67 2.55 -1.95 -8.92
N VAL A 68 1.98 -0.96 -8.23
CA VAL A 68 2.73 -0.05 -7.37
C VAL A 68 2.17 -0.02 -5.95
N SER A 69 3.04 0.15 -4.95
CA SER A 69 2.64 0.47 -3.58
C SER A 69 2.85 1.95 -3.30
N ILE A 70 1.79 2.62 -2.80
CA ILE A 70 1.83 4.01 -2.34
C ILE A 70 2.16 4.00 -0.85
N CYS A 71 3.34 4.49 -0.50
CA CYS A 71 3.90 4.53 0.85
C CYS A 71 4.30 5.95 1.26
N THR A 72 3.72 6.96 0.61
CA THR A 72 3.89 8.38 0.91
C THR A 72 3.20 8.74 2.24
N PRO A 73 3.44 9.93 2.82
CA PRO A 73 2.63 10.42 3.94
C PRO A 73 1.13 10.50 3.58
N HIS A 74 0.25 10.26 4.55
CA HIS A 74 -1.21 10.14 4.34
C HIS A 74 -1.83 11.24 3.46
N PRO A 75 -1.52 12.55 3.63
CA PRO A 75 -2.09 13.60 2.79
C PRO A 75 -1.63 13.55 1.32
N LEU A 76 -0.62 12.74 1.03
CA LEU A 76 0.00 12.63 -0.30
C LEU A 76 -0.29 11.28 -0.98
N HIS A 77 -1.33 10.54 -0.55
CA HIS A 77 -1.69 9.27 -1.16
C HIS A 77 -2.38 9.42 -2.51
N ALA A 78 -3.32 10.37 -2.62
CA ALA A 78 -4.22 10.47 -3.76
C ALA A 78 -3.49 10.77 -5.07
N SER A 79 -2.67 11.81 -5.10
CA SER A 79 -1.99 12.25 -6.32
C SER A 79 -1.16 11.13 -6.98
N PRO A 80 -0.23 10.45 -6.29
CA PRO A 80 0.52 9.36 -6.89
C PRO A 80 -0.33 8.12 -7.22
N ALA A 81 -1.39 7.84 -6.44
CA ALA A 81 -2.30 6.73 -6.74
C ALA A 81 -3.06 6.96 -8.04
N VAL A 82 -3.61 8.17 -8.23
CA VAL A 82 -4.28 8.56 -9.49
C VAL A 82 -3.30 8.53 -10.65
N ALA A 83 -2.09 9.09 -10.50
CA ALA A 83 -1.09 9.11 -11.56
C ALA A 83 -0.66 7.70 -12.00
N ALA A 84 -0.51 6.79 -11.04
CA ALA A 84 -0.18 5.39 -11.34
C ALA A 84 -1.34 4.65 -12.03
N ALA A 85 -2.57 4.84 -11.54
CA ALA A 85 -3.77 4.29 -12.16
C ALA A 85 -3.95 4.80 -13.61
N ASP A 86 -3.68 6.09 -13.86
CA ASP A 86 -3.75 6.68 -15.20
C ASP A 86 -2.67 6.15 -16.16
N CYS A 87 -1.62 5.55 -15.61
CA CYS A 87 -0.62 4.80 -16.39
C CYS A 87 -0.99 3.33 -16.60
N GLY A 88 -2.16 2.87 -16.13
CA GLY A 88 -2.61 1.48 -16.23
C GLY A 88 -2.04 0.53 -15.18
N CYS A 89 -1.40 1.06 -14.12
CA CYS A 89 -0.88 0.24 -13.03
C CYS A 89 -1.98 -0.08 -12.02
N ASN A 90 -1.99 -1.31 -11.51
CA ASN A 90 -2.73 -1.62 -10.28
C ASN A 90 -2.06 -0.93 -9.09
N VAL A 91 -2.85 -0.52 -8.10
CA VAL A 91 -2.35 0.31 -7.00
C VAL A 91 -2.69 -0.29 -5.64
N LEU A 92 -1.70 -0.43 -4.79
CA LEU A 92 -1.86 -0.77 -3.38
C LEU A 92 -1.52 0.47 -2.54
N VAL A 93 -2.51 1.05 -1.87
CA VAL A 93 -2.33 2.26 -1.07
C VAL A 93 -2.21 1.90 0.41
N GLU A 94 -1.24 2.45 1.11
CA GLU A 94 -1.19 2.35 2.58
C GLU A 94 -2.42 3.02 3.21
N LYS A 95 -2.79 2.53 4.39
CA LYS A 95 -3.92 3.10 5.14
C LYS A 95 -3.56 4.49 5.74
N PRO A 96 -4.54 5.41 5.79
CA PRO A 96 -5.86 5.36 5.17
C PRO A 96 -5.78 5.49 3.65
N LEU A 97 -6.84 5.16 2.91
CA LEU A 97 -6.84 5.31 1.44
C LEU A 97 -6.46 6.72 1.00
N ALA A 98 -7.05 7.74 1.63
CA ALA A 98 -6.71 9.14 1.46
C ALA A 98 -7.07 9.94 2.71
N SER A 99 -6.80 11.25 2.72
CA SER A 99 -7.05 12.14 3.85
C SER A 99 -8.40 12.88 3.77
N SER A 100 -9.06 12.87 2.62
CA SER A 100 -10.38 13.45 2.38
C SER A 100 -11.27 12.51 1.59
N LEU A 101 -12.59 12.74 1.59
CA LEU A 101 -13.53 11.97 0.77
C LEU A 101 -13.33 12.29 -0.71
N GLU A 102 -13.05 13.55 -1.05
CA GLU A 102 -12.76 13.99 -2.41
C GLU A 102 -11.57 13.24 -3.00
N ASP A 103 -10.51 13.06 -2.22
CA ASP A 103 -9.33 12.30 -2.61
C ASP A 103 -9.65 10.80 -2.78
N CYS A 104 -10.47 10.24 -1.89
CA CYS A 104 -10.96 8.87 -2.04
C CYS A 104 -11.76 8.70 -3.34
N ASP A 105 -12.67 9.63 -3.62
CA ASP A 105 -13.48 9.61 -4.84
C ASP A 105 -12.61 9.76 -6.11
N ALA A 106 -11.57 10.58 -6.05
CA ALA A 106 -10.61 10.74 -7.15
C ALA A 106 -9.87 9.43 -7.44
N ILE A 107 -9.43 8.71 -6.43
CA ILE A 107 -8.77 7.40 -6.57
C ILE A 107 -9.76 6.38 -7.17
N ILE A 108 -10.98 6.30 -6.64
CA ILE A 108 -12.03 5.38 -7.13
C ILE A 108 -12.41 5.71 -8.58
N ALA A 109 -12.47 6.99 -8.93
CA ALA A 109 -12.74 7.41 -10.31
C ALA A 109 -11.60 7.00 -11.26
N ALA A 110 -10.34 7.12 -10.82
CA ALA A 110 -9.18 6.68 -11.60
C ALA A 110 -9.16 5.15 -11.80
N GLU A 111 -9.45 4.37 -10.75
CA GLU A 111 -9.62 2.92 -10.82
C GLU A 111 -10.63 2.51 -11.91
N LYS A 112 -11.83 3.09 -11.84
CA LYS A 112 -12.92 2.78 -12.79
C LYS A 112 -12.60 3.20 -14.21
N ARG A 113 -12.04 4.40 -14.39
CA ARG A 113 -11.70 4.97 -15.70
C ARG A 113 -10.65 4.15 -16.43
N ASN A 114 -9.65 3.64 -15.70
CA ASN A 114 -8.51 2.93 -16.27
C ASN A 114 -8.63 1.41 -16.19
N HIS A 115 -9.72 0.89 -15.62
CA HIS A 115 -9.96 -0.56 -15.46
C HIS A 115 -8.81 -1.27 -14.71
N VAL A 116 -8.20 -0.60 -13.76
CA VAL A 116 -7.18 -1.15 -12.85
C VAL A 116 -7.82 -1.53 -11.51
N THR A 117 -7.07 -2.21 -10.66
CA THR A 117 -7.50 -2.54 -9.30
C THR A 117 -6.78 -1.66 -8.30
N VAL A 118 -7.53 -1.02 -7.42
CA VAL A 118 -6.98 -0.28 -6.27
C VAL A 118 -7.35 -0.97 -4.97
N GLY A 119 -6.33 -1.32 -4.18
CA GLY A 119 -6.50 -1.89 -2.86
C GLY A 119 -5.94 -0.99 -1.76
N THR A 120 -6.51 -1.08 -0.56
CA THR A 120 -5.94 -0.41 0.63
C THR A 120 -5.31 -1.44 1.56
N MET A 121 -4.08 -1.16 2.01
CA MET A 121 -3.37 -2.03 2.93
C MET A 121 -3.95 -1.93 4.34
N VAL A 122 -4.72 -2.93 4.73
CA VAL A 122 -5.29 -3.08 6.08
C VAL A 122 -4.72 -4.36 6.70
N GLN A 123 -3.42 -4.35 6.98
CA GLN A 123 -2.62 -5.53 7.33
C GLN A 123 -3.15 -6.30 8.55
N ARG A 124 -3.81 -5.62 9.51
CA ARG A 124 -4.34 -6.27 10.72
C ARG A 124 -5.44 -7.29 10.43
N ARG A 125 -6.12 -7.19 9.27
CA ARG A 125 -7.11 -8.21 8.84
C ARG A 125 -6.52 -9.60 8.73
N PHE A 126 -5.22 -9.69 8.47
CA PHE A 126 -4.49 -10.95 8.29
C PHE A 126 -3.81 -11.45 9.57
N TYR A 127 -3.96 -10.74 10.70
CA TYR A 127 -3.47 -11.23 11.99
C TYR A 127 -4.31 -12.43 12.45
N ARG A 128 -3.64 -13.47 12.93
CA ARG A 128 -4.32 -14.70 13.38
C ARG A 128 -5.50 -14.47 14.31
N PRO A 129 -5.42 -13.60 15.34
CA PRO A 129 -6.60 -13.28 16.16
C PRO A 129 -7.76 -12.69 15.36
N CYS A 130 -7.49 -11.73 14.48
CA CYS A 130 -8.52 -11.08 13.66
C CYS A 130 -9.19 -12.08 12.71
N MET A 131 -8.39 -12.94 12.06
CA MET A 131 -8.91 -14.01 11.19
C MET A 131 -9.79 -15.02 11.96
N ARG A 132 -9.39 -15.36 13.20
CA ARG A 132 -10.17 -16.26 14.06
C ARG A 132 -11.50 -15.64 14.48
N ILE A 133 -11.51 -14.34 14.83
CA ILE A 133 -12.73 -13.60 15.18
C ILE A 133 -13.65 -13.53 13.95
N HIS A 134 -13.12 -13.15 12.79
CA HIS A 134 -13.87 -13.07 11.54
C HIS A 134 -14.55 -14.42 11.24
N LYS A 135 -13.76 -15.51 11.30
CA LYS A 135 -14.32 -16.85 11.08
C LYS A 135 -15.39 -17.25 12.11
N ALA A 136 -15.23 -16.86 13.37
CA ALA A 136 -16.22 -17.16 14.41
C ALA A 136 -17.55 -16.40 14.16
N ILE A 137 -17.48 -15.19 13.60
CA ILE A 137 -18.65 -14.41 13.18
C ILE A 137 -19.32 -15.09 11.97
N GLU A 138 -18.55 -15.46 10.94
CA GLU A 138 -19.07 -16.16 9.76
C GLU A 138 -19.72 -17.51 10.11
N ASP A 139 -19.12 -18.26 11.04
CA ASP A 139 -19.65 -19.54 11.53
C ASP A 139 -20.87 -19.36 12.47
N GLY A 140 -21.31 -18.13 12.74
CA GLY A 140 -22.45 -17.83 13.62
C GLY A 140 -22.18 -18.08 15.11
N LYS A 141 -20.93 -18.38 15.51
CA LYS A 141 -20.57 -18.73 16.90
C LYS A 141 -20.74 -17.59 17.90
N LEU A 142 -20.73 -16.34 17.42
CA LEU A 142 -20.89 -15.14 18.24
C LEU A 142 -22.30 -14.53 18.12
N GLY A 143 -23.22 -15.20 17.41
CA GLY A 143 -24.53 -14.63 17.12
C GLY A 143 -24.42 -13.35 16.30
N ARG A 144 -25.36 -12.40 16.52
CA ARG A 144 -25.32 -11.08 15.89
C ARG A 144 -24.42 -10.14 16.69
N PRO A 145 -23.26 -9.72 16.18
CA PRO A 145 -22.43 -8.74 16.86
C PRO A 145 -23.15 -7.40 17.02
N VAL A 146 -23.21 -6.85 18.22
CA VAL A 146 -23.88 -5.58 18.56
C VAL A 146 -22.89 -4.52 19.01
N LEU A 147 -21.84 -4.94 19.76
CA LEU A 147 -20.78 -4.07 20.28
C LEU A 147 -19.47 -4.85 20.30
N ASP A 148 -18.42 -4.22 19.85
CA ASP A 148 -17.03 -4.71 19.98
C ASP A 148 -16.19 -3.72 20.77
N GLY A 149 -15.38 -4.23 21.68
CA GLY A 149 -14.42 -3.43 22.47
C GLY A 149 -13.04 -4.04 22.38
N LEU A 150 -12.08 -3.29 21.85
CA LEU A 150 -10.68 -3.69 21.76
C LEU A 150 -9.86 -2.97 22.83
N VAL A 151 -9.33 -3.72 23.79
CA VAL A 151 -8.41 -3.19 24.82
C VAL A 151 -6.97 -3.49 24.36
N ASP A 152 -6.20 -2.44 24.06
CA ASP A 152 -4.78 -2.57 23.80
C ASP A 152 -4.01 -2.67 25.12
N ALA A 153 -3.63 -3.89 25.49
CA ALA A 153 -2.83 -4.16 26.70
C ALA A 153 -1.45 -3.46 26.70
N GLY A 154 -0.99 -2.97 25.52
CA GLY A 154 0.25 -2.20 25.41
C GLY A 154 0.15 -0.80 26.02
N LEU A 155 -1.03 -0.17 25.96
CA LEU A 155 -1.28 1.15 26.56
C LEU A 155 -1.40 1.08 28.09
N ALA A 156 -1.99 0.02 28.62
CA ALA A 156 -2.12 -0.20 30.06
C ALA A 156 -0.77 -0.31 30.80
N ARG A 157 0.28 -0.76 30.10
CA ARG A 157 1.64 -0.86 30.68
C ARG A 157 2.38 0.48 30.77
N ARG A 158 1.89 1.55 30.14
CA ARG A 158 2.55 2.85 30.10
C ARG A 158 1.92 3.92 30.98
N GLY A 159 0.93 3.57 31.81
CA GLY A 159 0.32 4.51 32.77
C GLY A 159 -0.34 5.73 32.11
N LEU A 160 -0.83 5.59 30.87
CA LEU A 160 -1.55 6.62 30.12
C LEU A 160 -3.05 6.27 30.09
N LEU A 161 -3.67 6.32 31.28
CA LEU A 161 -5.11 6.49 31.48
C LEU A 161 -5.27 7.58 32.54
#